data_cccebd02930358af1ca0cb567d35c406
#
_entry.id   cccebd02930358af1ca0cb567d35c406
#
_cell.length_a   1.000
_cell.length_b   1.000
_cell.length_c   1.000
_cell.angle_alpha   90.00
_cell.angle_beta   90.00
_cell.angle_gamma   90.00
#
_symmetry.space_group_name_H-M   'P 1'
#
loop_
_entity.id
_entity.type
_entity.pdbx_description
1 polymer ?
#
loop_
_entity_poly.entity_id
_entity_poly.type
_entity_poly.pdbx_seq_one_letter_code
_entity_poly.pdbx_strand_id
1 'polypeptide(L)'
;MDWTDDIAVFLESEGFGFSVEEKCGIKEFRVHVDYAGGGDVLLDAVPALTRTLTLAENILRAAETLRLEPGKRVFVPQDFWMGRGEMVRKRLLAQLGRFRPVFARNTVVRRLSKPETAGFLDAWHSYGDATARYRYGMFGKDGELLAVATFSAARKWLKDNGIVRSCEWVRYASLPDVRVVGGMGKVLKTFVRDVGPDDVMSYADLEWTDGSVYEALGFVAESFREPVLYFVDPETWKRVPCDKSLNENALYHYNLGSVKYRMKL
;
A
#
# COMPACT_ATOMS: atom_id res chain seq x y z
N MET A 1 11.03 -1.51 25.53
CA MET A 1 9.60 -1.61 25.11
C MET A 1 9.60 -2.31 23.78
N ASP A 2 8.87 -3.40 23.65
CA ASP A 2 8.71 -4.08 22.36
C ASP A 2 7.99 -3.13 21.39
N TRP A 3 8.33 -3.17 20.11
CA TRP A 3 7.69 -2.33 19.08
C TRP A 3 6.18 -2.58 18.98
N THR A 4 5.73 -3.77 19.34
CA THR A 4 4.30 -4.12 19.37
C THR A 4 3.58 -3.49 20.58
N ASP A 5 4.29 -3.19 21.67
CA ASP A 5 3.72 -2.43 22.78
C ASP A 5 3.44 -0.98 22.34
N ASP A 6 4.27 -0.42 21.43
CA ASP A 6 4.04 0.91 20.84
C ASP A 6 2.77 0.93 19.96
N ILE A 7 2.43 -0.20 19.28
CA ILE A 7 1.14 -0.34 18.58
C ILE A 7 -0.02 -0.29 19.58
N ALA A 8 0.08 -1.01 20.71
CA ALA A 8 -0.94 -1.01 21.74
C ALA A 8 -1.16 0.41 22.31
N VAL A 9 -0.07 1.08 22.71
CA VAL A 9 -0.11 2.45 23.20
C VAL A 9 -0.73 3.41 22.19
N PHE A 10 -0.39 3.26 20.92
CA PHE A 10 -1.00 4.05 19.83
C PHE A 10 -2.51 3.83 19.74
N LEU A 11 -2.98 2.58 19.73
CA LEU A 11 -4.40 2.26 19.66
C LEU A 11 -5.16 2.79 20.88
N GLU A 12 -4.61 2.66 22.07
CA GLU A 12 -5.17 3.21 23.32
C GLU A 12 -5.25 4.74 23.28
N SER A 13 -4.18 5.42 22.84
CA SER A 13 -4.14 6.88 22.73
C SER A 13 -5.17 7.43 21.75
N GLU A 14 -5.52 6.64 20.74
CA GLU A 14 -6.56 6.95 19.77
C GLU A 14 -7.96 6.51 20.25
N GLY A 15 -8.07 5.89 21.44
CA GLY A 15 -9.33 5.47 22.04
C GLY A 15 -9.97 4.24 21.43
N PHE A 16 -9.18 3.36 20.80
CA PHE A 16 -9.66 2.07 20.30
C PHE A 16 -9.61 1.01 21.38
N GLY A 17 -10.70 0.24 21.51
CA GLY A 17 -10.70 -1.04 22.23
C GLY A 17 -10.14 -2.15 21.35
N PHE A 18 -9.28 -3.01 21.89
CA PHE A 18 -8.73 -4.14 21.17
C PHE A 18 -8.41 -5.32 22.10
N SER A 19 -8.26 -6.50 21.52
CA SER A 19 -7.64 -7.66 22.16
C SER A 19 -6.39 -8.07 21.37
N VAL A 20 -5.46 -8.75 22.01
CA VAL A 20 -4.20 -9.19 21.41
C VAL A 20 -4.07 -10.70 21.54
N GLU A 21 -3.74 -11.36 20.43
CA GLU A 21 -3.38 -12.77 20.36
C GLU A 21 -2.04 -12.92 19.65
N GLU A 22 -1.29 -13.97 19.97
CA GLU A 22 -0.08 -14.31 19.25
C GLU A 22 -0.29 -15.60 18.43
N LYS A 23 -0.02 -15.52 17.13
CA LYS A 23 -0.17 -16.60 16.18
C LYS A 23 1.14 -16.81 15.42
N CYS A 24 1.86 -17.88 15.71
CA CYS A 24 3.09 -18.24 15.00
C CYS A 24 4.15 -17.12 14.92
N GLY A 25 4.33 -16.35 16.00
CA GLY A 25 5.29 -15.25 16.07
C GLY A 25 4.79 -13.91 15.48
N ILE A 26 3.51 -13.82 15.12
CA ILE A 26 2.82 -12.60 14.71
C ILE A 26 1.83 -12.23 15.80
N LYS A 27 1.90 -11.00 16.33
CA LYS A 27 0.87 -10.48 17.24
C LYS A 27 -0.29 -9.90 16.42
N GLU A 28 -1.47 -10.45 16.58
CA GLU A 28 -2.72 -9.98 15.99
C GLU A 28 -3.42 -9.06 16.99
N PHE A 29 -3.67 -7.82 16.59
CA PHE A 29 -4.53 -6.88 17.33
C PHE A 29 -5.92 -6.90 16.68
N ARG A 30 -6.91 -7.39 17.39
CA ARG A 30 -8.31 -7.36 16.97
C ARG A 30 -8.94 -6.08 17.47
N VAL A 31 -9.08 -5.10 16.58
CA VAL A 31 -9.58 -3.76 16.89
C VAL A 31 -11.04 -3.66 16.51
N HIS A 32 -11.90 -3.35 17.48
CA HIS A 32 -13.32 -3.12 17.23
C HIS A 32 -13.57 -1.72 16.69
N VAL A 33 -14.37 -1.59 15.62
CA VAL A 33 -14.68 -0.32 14.96
C VAL A 33 -16.18 -0.14 14.76
N ASP A 34 -16.70 1.01 15.18
CA ASP A 34 -18.15 1.33 15.18
C ASP A 34 -18.61 2.12 13.95
N TYR A 35 -17.88 2.06 12.81
CA TYR A 35 -18.33 2.79 11.63
C TYR A 35 -19.08 1.89 10.65
N ALA A 36 -19.97 2.50 9.86
CA ALA A 36 -20.77 1.98 8.74
C ALA A 36 -20.74 0.44 8.51
N GLY A 37 -21.40 -0.27 9.40
CA GLY A 37 -21.51 -1.73 9.34
C GLY A 37 -20.93 -2.48 10.53
N GLY A 38 -20.14 -1.80 11.37
CA GLY A 38 -19.48 -2.40 12.54
C GLY A 38 -18.52 -3.55 12.20
N GLY A 39 -17.75 -4.00 13.15
CA GLY A 39 -16.93 -5.20 13.01
C GLY A 39 -15.50 -5.02 13.48
N ASP A 40 -14.72 -6.08 13.31
CA ASP A 40 -13.33 -6.08 13.71
C ASP A 40 -12.41 -5.81 12.52
N VAL A 41 -11.35 -5.06 12.77
CA VAL A 41 -10.19 -4.94 11.89
C VAL A 41 -9.02 -5.64 12.58
N LEU A 42 -8.39 -6.58 11.88
CA LEU A 42 -7.27 -7.35 12.37
C LEU A 42 -5.96 -6.70 11.92
N LEU A 43 -5.14 -6.28 12.86
CA LEU A 43 -3.82 -5.73 12.58
C LEU A 43 -2.77 -6.78 12.94
N ASP A 44 -2.10 -7.33 11.93
CA ASP A 44 -1.09 -8.35 12.09
C ASP A 44 0.30 -7.70 12.14
N ALA A 45 0.91 -7.64 13.31
CA ALA A 45 2.24 -7.07 13.53
C ALA A 45 3.33 -8.05 13.08
N VAL A 46 3.86 -7.84 11.88
CA VAL A 46 4.84 -8.73 11.23
C VAL A 46 6.26 -8.30 11.57
N PRO A 47 7.02 -9.08 12.35
CA PRO A 47 8.37 -8.72 12.75
C PRO A 47 9.36 -8.81 11.58
N ALA A 48 10.36 -7.92 11.59
CA ALA A 48 11.58 -8.10 10.84
C ALA A 48 12.58 -8.86 11.73
N LEU A 49 12.98 -10.05 11.29
CA LEU A 49 13.74 -10.96 12.14
C LEU A 49 15.22 -10.95 11.81
N THR A 50 16.02 -10.80 12.87
CA THR A 50 17.47 -11.10 12.81
C THR A 50 17.68 -12.61 12.92
N ARG A 51 18.75 -13.08 12.35
CA ARG A 51 19.51 -14.31 12.68
C ARG A 51 19.32 -15.52 11.80
N THR A 52 18.19 -15.80 11.21
CA THR A 52 18.13 -16.88 10.22
C THR A 52 17.06 -16.63 9.17
N LEU A 53 17.40 -16.92 7.94
CA LEU A 53 16.47 -16.92 6.82
C LEU A 53 15.25 -17.80 7.12
N THR A 54 15.46 -18.95 7.79
CA THR A 54 14.40 -19.89 8.20
C THR A 54 13.33 -19.24 9.08
N LEU A 55 13.70 -18.33 10.00
CA LEU A 55 12.71 -17.63 10.83
C LEU A 55 11.87 -16.67 10.00
N ALA A 56 12.51 -15.93 9.08
CA ALA A 56 11.79 -15.03 8.17
C ALA A 56 10.83 -15.80 7.24
N GLU A 57 11.23 -16.97 6.76
CA GLU A 57 10.36 -17.87 5.99
C GLU A 57 9.17 -18.41 6.81
N ASN A 58 9.37 -18.73 8.08
CA ASN A 58 8.30 -19.17 8.96
C ASN A 58 7.29 -18.04 9.21
N ILE A 59 7.75 -16.81 9.43
CA ILE A 59 6.87 -15.64 9.55
C ILE A 59 6.11 -15.38 8.25
N LEU A 60 6.76 -15.51 7.09
CA LEU A 60 6.07 -15.40 5.80
C LEU A 60 4.93 -16.41 5.70
N ARG A 61 5.18 -17.69 5.98
CA ARG A 61 4.15 -18.74 5.93
C ARG A 61 3.00 -18.47 6.91
N ALA A 62 3.32 -17.96 8.12
CA ALA A 62 2.30 -17.55 9.08
C ALA A 62 1.45 -16.40 8.53
N ALA A 63 2.07 -15.35 7.99
CA ALA A 63 1.36 -14.21 7.40
C ALA A 63 0.51 -14.61 6.19
N GLU A 64 1.01 -15.50 5.32
CA GLU A 64 0.24 -16.05 4.20
C GLU A 64 -0.99 -16.83 4.68
N THR A 65 -0.84 -17.62 5.76
CA THR A 65 -1.95 -18.37 6.37
C THR A 65 -3.00 -17.40 6.94
N LEU A 66 -2.56 -16.41 7.72
CA LEU A 66 -3.44 -15.39 8.29
C LEU A 66 -4.19 -14.61 7.21
N ARG A 67 -3.54 -14.30 6.08
CA ARG A 67 -4.17 -13.60 4.95
C ARG A 67 -5.37 -14.35 4.36
N LEU A 68 -5.40 -15.67 4.47
CA LEU A 68 -6.50 -16.52 3.98
C LEU A 68 -7.65 -16.65 5.00
N GLU A 69 -7.45 -16.23 6.26
CA GLU A 69 -8.51 -16.23 7.26
C GLU A 69 -9.56 -15.14 6.93
N PRO A 70 -10.84 -15.37 7.25
CA PRO A 70 -11.88 -14.39 7.03
C PRO A 70 -11.70 -13.15 7.91
N GLY A 71 -12.07 -11.99 7.38
CA GLY A 71 -12.03 -10.71 8.09
C GLY A 71 -11.24 -9.63 7.37
N LYS A 72 -11.42 -8.40 7.79
CA LYS A 72 -10.64 -7.28 7.28
C LYS A 72 -9.28 -7.27 7.97
N ARG A 73 -8.22 -7.56 7.24
CA ARG A 73 -6.84 -7.63 7.74
C ARG A 73 -5.96 -6.52 7.17
N VAL A 74 -5.03 -6.07 8.00
CA VAL A 74 -3.96 -5.15 7.62
C VAL A 74 -2.66 -5.66 8.24
N PHE A 75 -1.68 -5.94 7.42
CA PHE A 75 -0.35 -6.32 7.89
C PHE A 75 0.45 -5.07 8.21
N VAL A 76 1.08 -5.06 9.39
CA VAL A 76 1.90 -3.96 9.89
C VAL A 76 3.33 -4.44 10.01
N PRO A 77 4.17 -4.26 8.96
CA PRO A 77 5.57 -4.65 9.04
C PRO A 77 6.35 -3.78 10.02
N GLN A 78 7.20 -4.40 10.83
CA GLN A 78 7.99 -3.72 11.84
C GLN A 78 8.87 -2.61 11.25
N ASP A 79 9.49 -2.86 10.12
CA ASP A 79 10.35 -1.89 9.47
C ASP A 79 9.62 -0.63 9.02
N PHE A 80 8.38 -0.77 8.51
CA PHE A 80 7.55 0.38 8.21
C PHE A 80 7.06 1.10 9.46
N TRP A 81 6.70 0.35 10.52
CA TRP A 81 6.31 0.95 11.79
C TRP A 81 7.42 1.80 12.39
N MET A 82 8.64 1.28 12.39
CA MET A 82 9.81 1.95 12.95
C MET A 82 10.36 3.06 12.04
N GLY A 83 10.49 2.79 10.74
CA GLY A 83 11.13 3.72 9.81
C GLY A 83 10.19 4.76 9.20
N ARG A 84 8.87 4.51 9.19
CA ARG A 84 7.83 5.37 8.60
C ARG A 84 6.59 5.51 9.49
N GLY A 85 6.80 5.53 10.80
CA GLY A 85 5.73 5.42 11.80
C GLY A 85 4.60 6.43 11.64
N GLU A 86 4.87 7.69 11.30
CA GLU A 86 3.82 8.69 11.08
C GLU A 86 2.88 8.28 9.93
N MET A 87 3.44 7.88 8.78
CA MET A 87 2.66 7.43 7.62
C MET A 87 1.83 6.19 7.97
N VAL A 88 2.44 5.21 8.65
CA VAL A 88 1.77 3.95 9.03
C VAL A 88 0.63 4.20 10.00
N ARG A 89 0.86 4.96 11.09
CA ARG A 89 -0.17 5.29 12.09
C ARG A 89 -1.37 5.98 11.44
N LYS A 90 -1.14 7.00 10.63
CA LYS A 90 -2.21 7.72 9.93
C LYS A 90 -2.96 6.81 8.95
N ARG A 91 -2.25 5.93 8.24
CA ARG A 91 -2.87 4.96 7.33
C ARG A 91 -3.71 3.94 8.08
N LEU A 92 -3.27 3.49 9.26
CA LEU A 92 -4.05 2.62 10.13
C LEU A 92 -5.33 3.31 10.60
N LEU A 93 -5.28 4.58 11.01
CA LEU A 93 -6.48 5.34 11.35
C LEU A 93 -7.50 5.35 10.22
N ALA A 94 -7.06 5.52 8.98
CA ALA A 94 -7.95 5.43 7.82
C ALA A 94 -8.53 4.01 7.62
N GLN A 95 -7.75 2.94 7.87
CA GLN A 95 -8.25 1.57 7.86
C GLN A 95 -9.26 1.29 8.98
N LEU A 96 -9.07 1.94 10.14
CA LEU A 96 -9.96 1.90 11.31
C LEU A 96 -11.15 2.88 11.21
N GLY A 97 -11.36 3.51 10.04
CA GLY A 97 -12.53 4.35 9.77
C GLY A 97 -12.39 5.82 10.15
N ARG A 98 -11.22 6.25 10.63
CA ARG A 98 -10.97 7.66 10.98
C ARG A 98 -10.35 8.41 9.80
N PHE A 99 -11.21 9.04 9.00
CA PHE A 99 -10.80 9.86 7.86
C PHE A 99 -11.89 10.87 7.50
N ARG A 100 -11.50 11.94 6.84
CA ARG A 100 -12.39 12.94 6.23
C ARG A 100 -12.77 12.48 4.81
N PRO A 101 -14.05 12.16 4.51
CA PRO A 101 -14.46 11.80 3.16
C PRO A 101 -14.53 13.04 2.26
N VAL A 102 -13.92 12.96 1.08
CA VAL A 102 -14.04 13.97 0.02
C VAL A 102 -14.52 13.28 -1.24
N PHE A 103 -15.65 13.73 -1.79
CA PHE A 103 -16.16 13.13 -3.03
C PHE A 103 -15.36 13.63 -4.24
N ALA A 104 -14.98 12.74 -5.12
CA ALA A 104 -14.21 13.05 -6.32
C ALA A 104 -14.87 14.13 -7.20
N ARG A 105 -16.21 14.20 -7.25
CA ARG A 105 -16.94 15.28 -7.96
C ARG A 105 -16.61 16.68 -7.45
N ASN A 106 -16.15 16.82 -6.22
CA ASN A 106 -15.77 18.06 -5.58
C ASN A 106 -14.27 18.36 -5.71
N THR A 107 -13.55 17.64 -6.54
CA THR A 107 -12.10 17.80 -6.74
C THR A 107 -11.79 18.16 -8.19
N VAL A 108 -10.61 18.73 -8.42
CA VAL A 108 -10.06 18.97 -9.74
C VAL A 108 -8.79 18.14 -9.93
N VAL A 109 -8.63 17.48 -11.08
CA VAL A 109 -7.40 16.76 -11.43
C VAL A 109 -6.55 17.64 -12.34
N ARG A 110 -5.27 17.83 -11.97
CA ARG A 110 -4.29 18.61 -12.73
C ARG A 110 -2.97 17.83 -12.88
N ARG A 111 -2.21 18.17 -13.92
CA ARG A 111 -0.83 17.69 -14.07
C ARG A 111 0.04 18.30 -12.98
N LEU A 112 0.99 17.50 -12.49
CA LEU A 112 2.01 17.92 -11.52
C LEU A 112 3.41 17.76 -12.08
N SER A 113 4.33 18.54 -11.55
CA SER A 113 5.76 18.38 -11.76
C SER A 113 6.31 17.19 -10.95
N LYS A 114 7.54 16.77 -11.27
CA LYS A 114 8.22 15.71 -10.50
C LYS A 114 8.48 16.13 -9.04
N PRO A 115 8.98 17.35 -8.73
CA PRO A 115 9.19 17.74 -7.33
C PRO A 115 7.91 17.73 -6.49
N GLU A 116 6.78 18.22 -7.02
CA GLU A 116 5.50 18.22 -6.31
C GLU A 116 5.02 16.81 -5.99
N THR A 117 5.14 15.87 -6.96
CA THR A 117 4.72 14.48 -6.74
C THR A 117 5.69 13.72 -5.83
N ALA A 118 6.99 13.95 -5.94
CA ALA A 118 7.99 13.27 -5.12
C ALA A 118 7.81 13.65 -3.64
N GLY A 119 7.68 14.92 -3.31
CA GLY A 119 7.45 15.36 -1.93
C GLY A 119 6.20 14.72 -1.31
N PHE A 120 5.11 14.63 -2.07
CA PHE A 120 3.88 13.98 -1.58
C PHE A 120 4.03 12.46 -1.43
N LEU A 121 4.59 11.79 -2.44
CA LEU A 121 4.72 10.32 -2.42
C LEU A 121 5.77 9.85 -1.42
N ASP A 122 6.87 10.58 -1.25
CA ASP A 122 7.89 10.26 -0.24
C ASP A 122 7.35 10.41 1.18
N ALA A 123 6.40 11.32 1.40
CA ALA A 123 5.71 11.43 2.68
C ALA A 123 4.67 10.32 2.90
N TRP A 124 3.82 10.02 1.90
CA TRP A 124 2.57 9.28 2.11
C TRP A 124 2.42 7.95 1.36
N HIS A 125 3.38 7.56 0.52
CA HIS A 125 3.37 6.24 -0.12
C HIS A 125 4.42 5.32 0.51
N SER A 126 4.10 4.04 0.78
CA SER A 126 4.99 3.07 1.44
C SER A 126 6.38 2.99 0.79
N TYR A 127 6.44 3.04 -0.53
CA TYR A 127 7.69 2.95 -1.31
C TYR A 127 8.13 4.30 -1.91
N GLY A 128 7.56 5.43 -1.48
CA GLY A 128 7.91 6.75 -1.98
C GLY A 128 7.64 6.98 -3.46
N ASP A 129 8.28 8.02 -4.05
CA ASP A 129 8.19 8.30 -5.49
C ASP A 129 8.91 7.21 -6.32
N ALA A 130 8.56 7.14 -7.58
CA ALA A 130 9.16 6.26 -8.56
C ALA A 130 9.22 6.93 -9.93
N THR A 131 10.01 6.34 -10.84
CA THR A 131 10.08 6.80 -12.23
C THR A 131 8.71 6.71 -12.89
N ALA A 132 8.19 7.87 -13.32
CA ALA A 132 6.91 7.97 -14.00
C ALA A 132 6.94 9.08 -15.07
N ARG A 133 6.18 8.89 -16.15
CA ARG A 133 6.06 9.88 -17.25
C ARG A 133 4.93 10.85 -16.99
N TYR A 134 3.82 10.36 -16.46
CA TYR A 134 2.60 11.15 -16.26
C TYR A 134 2.30 11.23 -14.77
N ARG A 135 2.08 12.46 -14.27
CA ARG A 135 1.92 12.79 -12.88
C ARG A 135 0.69 13.65 -12.70
N TYR A 136 -0.22 13.25 -11.83
CA TYR A 136 -1.49 13.95 -11.58
C TYR A 136 -1.70 14.18 -10.10
N GLY A 137 -2.21 15.36 -9.76
CA GLY A 137 -2.72 15.70 -8.44
C GLY A 137 -4.23 15.89 -8.46
N MET A 138 -4.88 15.47 -7.40
CA MET A 138 -6.28 15.77 -7.13
C MET A 138 -6.37 16.86 -6.07
N PHE A 139 -7.04 17.95 -6.40
CA PHE A 139 -7.14 19.14 -5.55
C PHE A 139 -8.57 19.33 -5.04
N GLY A 140 -8.71 19.64 -3.77
CA GLY A 140 -9.95 20.09 -3.16
C GLY A 140 -10.38 21.46 -3.66
N LYS A 141 -11.57 21.91 -3.22
CA LYS A 141 -12.11 23.22 -3.59
C LYS A 141 -11.28 24.39 -3.05
N ASP A 142 -10.61 24.18 -1.96
CA ASP A 142 -9.68 25.10 -1.27
C ASP A 142 -8.26 25.10 -1.85
N GLY A 143 -8.01 24.24 -2.86
CA GLY A 143 -6.69 24.11 -3.47
C GLY A 143 -5.77 23.11 -2.76
N GLU A 144 -6.21 22.44 -1.69
CA GLU A 144 -5.45 21.39 -1.00
C GLU A 144 -5.17 20.20 -1.93
N LEU A 145 -3.93 19.74 -1.99
CA LEU A 145 -3.54 18.53 -2.72
C LEU A 145 -3.92 17.28 -1.91
N LEU A 146 -5.01 16.62 -2.32
CA LEU A 146 -5.63 15.51 -1.60
C LEU A 146 -5.06 14.14 -1.97
N ALA A 147 -4.64 13.96 -3.22
CA ALA A 147 -4.11 12.70 -3.72
C ALA A 147 -3.21 12.89 -4.92
N VAL A 148 -2.28 11.97 -5.10
CA VAL A 148 -1.34 11.93 -6.23
C VAL A 148 -1.42 10.57 -6.91
N ALA A 149 -1.40 10.58 -8.25
CA ALA A 149 -1.30 9.38 -9.07
C ALA A 149 -0.21 9.54 -10.12
N THR A 150 0.57 8.49 -10.35
CA THR A 150 1.62 8.49 -11.36
C THR A 150 1.51 7.29 -12.30
N PHE A 151 1.83 7.52 -13.59
CA PHE A 151 1.76 6.50 -14.62
C PHE A 151 3.05 6.49 -15.45
N SER A 152 3.44 5.30 -15.91
CA SER A 152 4.61 5.11 -16.77
C SER A 152 4.40 5.70 -18.17
N ALA A 153 5.48 5.83 -18.94
CA ALA A 153 5.37 5.94 -20.38
C ALA A 153 4.73 4.66 -20.97
N ALA A 154 4.02 4.81 -22.07
CA ALA A 154 3.47 3.65 -22.79
C ALA A 154 4.60 2.76 -23.32
N ARG A 155 4.55 1.48 -22.98
CA ARG A 155 5.39 0.44 -23.61
C ARG A 155 4.60 -0.22 -24.74
N LYS A 156 5.25 -0.37 -25.88
CA LYS A 156 4.67 -1.06 -27.04
C LYS A 156 4.99 -2.55 -26.97
N TRP A 157 3.95 -3.36 -27.07
CA TRP A 157 4.06 -4.82 -27.11
C TRP A 157 3.45 -5.33 -28.39
N LEU A 158 4.18 -6.14 -29.14
CA LEU A 158 3.62 -6.86 -30.28
C LEU A 158 2.82 -8.04 -29.74
N LYS A 159 1.53 -8.10 -30.07
CA LYS A 159 0.61 -9.21 -29.79
C LYS A 159 -0.01 -9.69 -31.10
N ASP A 160 -0.69 -10.82 -31.08
CA ASP A 160 -1.29 -11.43 -32.28
C ASP A 160 -2.17 -10.46 -33.08
N ASN A 161 -2.83 -9.53 -32.41
CA ASN A 161 -3.72 -8.53 -33.02
C ASN A 161 -3.06 -7.16 -33.26
N GLY A 162 -1.72 -7.07 -33.22
CA GLY A 162 -0.99 -5.83 -33.46
C GLY A 162 -0.26 -5.25 -32.26
N ILE A 163 0.12 -3.98 -32.36
CA ILE A 163 0.89 -3.28 -31.32
C ILE A 163 -0.07 -2.75 -30.24
N VAL A 164 0.15 -3.18 -29.00
CA VAL A 164 -0.58 -2.72 -27.81
C VAL A 164 0.28 -1.72 -27.04
N ARG A 165 -0.26 -0.54 -26.73
CA ARG A 165 0.36 0.53 -25.93
C ARG A 165 -0.08 0.38 -24.48
N SER A 166 0.74 -0.31 -23.66
CA SER A 166 0.45 -0.59 -22.26
C SER A 166 1.11 0.42 -21.34
N CYS A 167 0.36 0.98 -20.38
CA CYS A 167 0.88 1.84 -19.34
C CYS A 167 0.75 1.18 -17.96
N GLU A 168 1.67 1.49 -17.06
CA GLU A 168 1.58 1.09 -15.67
C GLU A 168 1.06 2.25 -14.81
N TRP A 169 0.06 2.00 -13.97
CA TRP A 169 -0.27 2.88 -12.86
C TRP A 169 0.73 2.61 -11.72
N VAL A 170 1.76 3.46 -11.62
CA VAL A 170 2.96 3.20 -10.81
C VAL A 170 2.70 3.45 -9.34
N ARG A 171 2.06 4.58 -8.99
CA ARG A 171 1.78 5.00 -7.61
C ARG A 171 0.41 5.66 -7.50
N TYR A 172 -0.23 5.44 -6.37
CA TYR A 172 -1.36 6.21 -5.88
C TYR A 172 -1.24 6.39 -4.37
N ALA A 173 -1.33 7.62 -3.90
CA ALA A 173 -1.49 7.93 -2.50
C ALA A 173 -2.47 9.07 -2.31
N SER A 174 -3.25 9.05 -1.23
CA SER A 174 -4.02 10.18 -0.74
C SER A 174 -3.40 10.70 0.56
N LEU A 175 -3.77 11.91 0.97
CA LEU A 175 -3.53 12.33 2.34
C LEU A 175 -4.08 11.27 3.30
N PRO A 176 -3.35 10.92 4.35
CA PRO A 176 -3.70 9.76 5.17
C PRO A 176 -5.01 9.94 5.96
N ASP A 177 -5.37 11.19 6.29
CA ASP A 177 -6.62 11.56 6.94
C ASP A 177 -7.77 11.84 5.97
N VAL A 178 -7.55 11.64 4.65
CA VAL A 178 -8.54 11.90 3.60
C VAL A 178 -8.84 10.65 2.79
N ARG A 179 -10.11 10.33 2.64
CA ARG A 179 -10.58 9.34 1.67
C ARG A 179 -11.27 10.04 0.50
N VAL A 180 -10.61 10.06 -0.67
CA VAL A 180 -11.25 10.62 -1.88
C VAL A 180 -12.14 9.56 -2.52
N VAL A 181 -13.43 9.61 -2.19
CA VAL A 181 -14.43 8.66 -2.69
C VAL A 181 -14.60 8.81 -4.20
N GLY A 182 -14.29 7.75 -4.95
CA GLY A 182 -14.26 7.75 -6.43
C GLY A 182 -13.00 8.41 -7.02
N GLY A 183 -12.01 8.78 -6.18
CA GLY A 183 -10.80 9.49 -6.60
C GLY A 183 -9.96 8.71 -7.59
N MET A 184 -9.70 7.45 -7.31
CA MET A 184 -8.93 6.57 -8.21
C MET A 184 -9.59 6.48 -9.60
N GLY A 185 -10.91 6.28 -9.65
CA GLY A 185 -11.65 6.25 -10.93
C GLY A 185 -11.59 7.57 -11.69
N LYS A 186 -11.65 8.71 -11.00
CA LYS A 186 -11.57 10.03 -11.64
C LYS A 186 -10.19 10.29 -12.25
N VAL A 187 -9.11 10.02 -11.52
CA VAL A 187 -7.75 10.23 -12.04
C VAL A 187 -7.42 9.27 -13.16
N LEU A 188 -7.88 8.00 -13.07
CA LEU A 188 -7.73 7.01 -14.13
C LEU A 188 -8.43 7.46 -15.42
N LYS A 189 -9.67 7.88 -15.35
CA LYS A 189 -10.42 8.43 -16.51
C LYS A 189 -9.72 9.64 -17.10
N THR A 190 -9.17 10.52 -16.28
CA THR A 190 -8.40 11.69 -16.75
C THR A 190 -7.15 11.25 -17.49
N PHE A 191 -6.39 10.30 -16.93
CA PHE A 191 -5.20 9.74 -17.57
C PHE A 191 -5.52 9.07 -18.92
N VAL A 192 -6.55 8.23 -18.96
CA VAL A 192 -6.99 7.53 -20.19
C VAL A 192 -7.37 8.52 -21.28
N ARG A 193 -8.14 9.55 -20.95
CA ARG A 193 -8.51 10.62 -21.90
C ARG A 193 -7.30 11.37 -22.43
N ASP A 194 -6.32 11.69 -21.57
CA ASP A 194 -5.17 12.52 -21.92
C ASP A 194 -4.10 11.77 -22.72
N VAL A 195 -3.99 10.45 -22.55
CA VAL A 195 -2.89 9.63 -23.09
C VAL A 195 -3.36 8.61 -24.12
N GLY A 196 -4.56 8.08 -23.99
CA GLY A 196 -5.14 7.07 -24.89
C GLY A 196 -4.33 5.78 -24.93
N PRO A 197 -4.01 5.13 -23.80
CA PRO A 197 -3.38 3.80 -23.81
C PRO A 197 -4.39 2.75 -24.25
N ASP A 198 -3.92 1.58 -24.72
CA ASP A 198 -4.80 0.44 -25.04
C ASP A 198 -5.10 -0.40 -23.79
N ASP A 199 -4.20 -0.38 -22.82
CA ASP A 199 -4.42 -0.98 -21.52
C ASP A 199 -3.66 -0.26 -20.39
N VAL A 200 -4.13 -0.42 -19.17
CA VAL A 200 -3.46 0.02 -17.96
C VAL A 200 -3.28 -1.18 -17.04
N MET A 201 -2.07 -1.38 -16.53
CA MET A 201 -1.78 -2.37 -15.50
C MET A 201 -1.35 -1.71 -14.19
N SER A 202 -1.50 -2.43 -13.08
CA SER A 202 -1.00 -2.01 -11.76
C SER A 202 -0.71 -3.23 -10.89
N TYR A 203 -0.16 -3.00 -9.71
CA TYR A 203 0.14 -4.04 -8.73
C TYR A 203 -0.52 -3.68 -7.39
N ALA A 204 -1.31 -4.61 -6.85
CA ALA A 204 -1.84 -4.53 -5.49
C ALA A 204 -0.84 -5.16 -4.53
N ASP A 205 -0.30 -4.38 -3.61
CA ASP A 205 0.60 -4.82 -2.54
C ASP A 205 -0.22 -5.52 -1.45
N LEU A 206 0.01 -6.82 -1.27
CA LEU A 206 -0.78 -7.67 -0.37
C LEU A 206 -0.49 -7.44 1.12
N GLU A 207 0.50 -6.65 1.48
CA GLU A 207 0.66 -6.16 2.86
C GLU A 207 -0.42 -5.13 3.23
N TRP A 208 -1.00 -4.43 2.24
CA TRP A 208 -1.87 -3.28 2.49
C TRP A 208 -3.26 -3.37 1.88
N THR A 209 -3.48 -4.25 0.93
CA THR A 209 -4.75 -4.34 0.19
C THR A 209 -4.99 -5.75 -0.33
N ASP A 210 -6.24 -6.14 -0.39
CA ASP A 210 -6.71 -7.35 -1.04
C ASP A 210 -6.88 -7.22 -2.58
N GLY A 211 -6.72 -6.00 -3.10
CA GLY A 211 -6.88 -5.71 -4.52
C GLY A 211 -8.32 -5.34 -4.95
N SER A 212 -9.31 -5.45 -4.06
CA SER A 212 -10.73 -5.21 -4.36
C SER A 212 -11.00 -3.83 -4.99
N VAL A 213 -10.19 -2.82 -4.68
CA VAL A 213 -10.29 -1.48 -5.28
C VAL A 213 -10.01 -1.51 -6.79
N TYR A 214 -9.10 -2.38 -7.26
CA TYR A 214 -8.82 -2.52 -8.70
C TYR A 214 -9.97 -3.22 -9.41
N GLU A 215 -10.55 -4.25 -8.81
CA GLU A 215 -11.71 -4.95 -9.34
C GLU A 215 -12.91 -4.02 -9.47
N ALA A 216 -13.16 -3.20 -8.45
CA ALA A 216 -14.21 -2.17 -8.48
C ALA A 216 -13.99 -1.09 -9.56
N LEU A 217 -12.77 -0.91 -10.05
CA LEU A 217 -12.43 -0.04 -11.17
C LEU A 217 -12.50 -0.72 -12.53
N GLY A 218 -12.78 -2.03 -12.58
CA GLY A 218 -12.86 -2.82 -13.81
C GLY A 218 -11.54 -3.47 -14.24
N PHE A 219 -10.54 -3.49 -13.37
CA PHE A 219 -9.33 -4.29 -13.61
C PHE A 219 -9.61 -5.76 -13.33
N VAL A 220 -8.89 -6.62 -14.05
CA VAL A 220 -8.91 -8.08 -13.86
C VAL A 220 -7.55 -8.53 -13.34
N ALA A 221 -7.54 -9.42 -12.36
CA ALA A 221 -6.32 -10.04 -11.86
C ALA A 221 -5.69 -10.88 -12.99
N GLU A 222 -4.39 -10.67 -13.26
CA GLU A 222 -3.66 -11.31 -14.37
C GLU A 222 -2.66 -12.35 -13.88
N SER A 223 -1.92 -12.05 -12.82
CA SER A 223 -0.91 -12.92 -12.24
C SER A 223 -0.56 -12.53 -10.81
N PHE A 224 -0.01 -13.46 -10.07
CA PHE A 224 0.59 -13.25 -8.77
C PHE A 224 2.10 -13.03 -8.91
N ARG A 225 2.67 -12.15 -8.10
CA ARG A 225 4.11 -12.01 -7.90
C ARG A 225 4.47 -12.53 -6.52
N GLU A 226 5.41 -13.45 -6.51
CA GLU A 226 5.91 -14.06 -5.29
C GLU A 226 6.41 -13.05 -4.27
N PRO A 227 6.36 -13.39 -2.98
CA PRO A 227 7.00 -12.62 -1.93
C PRO A 227 8.48 -12.34 -2.21
N VAL A 228 8.91 -11.14 -1.89
CA VAL A 228 10.30 -10.70 -2.08
C VAL A 228 10.96 -10.56 -0.71
N LEU A 229 12.15 -11.15 -0.58
CA LEU A 229 12.99 -10.97 0.58
C LEU A 229 13.69 -9.60 0.53
N TYR A 230 13.62 -8.87 1.63
CA TYR A 230 14.34 -7.63 1.85
C TYR A 230 15.32 -7.77 3.00
N PHE A 231 16.47 -7.11 2.87
CA PHE A 231 17.25 -6.69 4.03
C PHE A 231 16.60 -5.44 4.62
N VAL A 232 16.53 -5.40 5.93
CA VAL A 232 16.12 -4.22 6.68
C VAL A 232 17.33 -3.75 7.48
N ASP A 233 17.73 -2.53 7.23
CA ASP A 233 18.80 -1.88 7.96
C ASP A 233 18.33 -1.59 9.40
N PRO A 234 18.98 -2.10 10.44
CA PRO A 234 18.50 -1.98 11.82
C PRO A 234 18.60 -0.57 12.41
N GLU A 235 19.35 0.34 11.79
CA GLU A 235 19.48 1.73 12.25
C GLU A 235 18.45 2.64 11.58
N THR A 236 18.24 2.47 10.28
CA THR A 236 17.37 3.34 9.46
C THR A 236 16.02 2.74 9.16
N TRP A 237 15.83 1.44 9.41
CA TRP A 237 14.64 0.65 9.09
C TRP A 237 14.26 0.67 7.61
N LYS A 238 15.22 0.93 6.73
CA LYS A 238 15.00 0.94 5.29
C LYS A 238 15.10 -0.46 4.71
N ARG A 239 14.15 -0.80 3.85
CA ARG A 239 14.21 -2.02 3.04
C ARG A 239 15.17 -1.85 1.88
N VAL A 240 16.03 -2.82 1.70
CA VAL A 240 16.89 -2.97 0.53
C VAL A 240 16.62 -4.35 -0.07
N PRO A 241 16.39 -4.48 -1.39
CA PRO A 241 16.24 -5.79 -2.02
C PRO A 241 17.48 -6.67 -1.73
N CYS A 242 17.24 -7.93 -1.36
CA CYS A 242 18.30 -8.85 -1.01
C CYS A 242 18.92 -9.44 -2.30
N ASP A 243 20.04 -8.89 -2.74
CA ASP A 243 20.85 -9.42 -3.82
C ASP A 243 22.05 -10.20 -3.29
N LYS A 244 21.83 -11.36 -2.72
CA LYS A 244 22.82 -12.41 -2.40
C LYS A 244 23.99 -12.07 -1.47
N SER A 245 24.28 -10.84 -1.08
CA SER A 245 25.29 -10.50 -0.08
C SER A 245 24.64 -10.42 1.30
N LEU A 246 24.76 -11.49 2.06
CA LEU A 246 24.28 -11.57 3.43
C LEU A 246 25.11 -10.63 4.33
N ASN A 247 24.45 -9.64 4.91
CA ASN A 247 25.02 -8.87 6.00
C ASN A 247 24.63 -9.57 7.32
N GLU A 248 25.61 -10.03 8.13
CA GLU A 248 25.38 -10.78 9.37
C GLU A 248 24.51 -10.02 10.41
N ASN A 249 24.41 -8.70 10.28
CA ASN A 249 23.62 -7.84 11.16
C ASN A 249 22.29 -7.40 10.57
N ALA A 250 21.95 -7.80 9.35
CA ALA A 250 20.70 -7.41 8.71
C ALA A 250 19.50 -8.10 9.36
N LEU A 251 18.37 -7.37 9.40
CA LEU A 251 17.07 -7.94 9.66
C LEU A 251 16.50 -8.45 8.34
N TYR A 252 15.71 -9.52 8.39
CA TYR A 252 15.06 -10.08 7.22
C TYR A 252 13.56 -9.84 7.28
N HIS A 253 12.99 -9.39 6.16
CA HIS A 253 11.56 -9.27 5.99
C HIS A 253 11.15 -9.75 4.60
N TYR A 254 10.18 -10.65 4.53
CA TYR A 254 9.46 -10.97 3.30
C TYR A 254 8.20 -10.11 3.22
N ASN A 255 8.00 -9.42 2.09
CA ASN A 255 6.67 -8.90 1.81
C ASN A 255 5.72 -10.04 1.42
N LEU A 256 4.43 -9.78 1.31
CA LEU A 256 3.42 -10.79 0.94
C LEU A 256 3.23 -10.93 -0.58
N GLY A 257 4.15 -10.39 -1.38
CA GLY A 257 4.00 -10.37 -2.81
C GLY A 257 2.96 -9.35 -3.29
N SER A 258 2.53 -9.50 -4.54
CA SER A 258 1.54 -8.59 -5.12
C SER A 258 0.71 -9.29 -6.20
N VAL A 259 -0.54 -8.82 -6.40
CA VAL A 259 -1.37 -9.24 -7.53
C VAL A 259 -1.23 -8.20 -8.64
N LYS A 260 -0.90 -8.65 -9.84
CA LYS A 260 -0.92 -7.83 -11.04
C LYS A 260 -2.33 -7.75 -11.58
N TYR A 261 -2.80 -6.55 -11.76
CA TYR A 261 -4.10 -6.22 -12.33
C TYR A 261 -3.95 -5.54 -13.68
N ARG A 262 -4.88 -5.82 -14.60
CA ARG A 262 -4.93 -5.17 -15.93
C ARG A 262 -6.35 -4.78 -16.30
N MET A 263 -6.49 -3.59 -16.86
CA MET A 263 -7.71 -3.10 -17.49
C MET A 263 -7.44 -2.85 -18.97
N LYS A 264 -8.18 -3.50 -19.86
CA LYS A 264 -8.23 -3.20 -21.30
C LYS A 264 -9.18 -2.03 -21.54
N LEU A 265 -8.86 -1.14 -22.46
CA LEU A 265 -9.60 0.08 -22.77
C LEU A 265 -10.20 0.06 -24.15
#